data_4b68ecf6297dc93d3e561e95def617ad
#
_entry.id   4b68ecf6297dc93d3e561e95def617ad
#
_cell.length_a   1.000
_cell.length_b   1.000
_cell.length_c   1.000
_cell.angle_alpha   90.00
_cell.angle_beta   90.00
_cell.angle_gamma   90.00
#
_symmetry.space_group_name_H-M   'P 1'
#
loop_
_entity.id
_entity.type
_entity.pdbx_description
1 polymer ?
#
loop_
_entity_poly.entity_id
_entity_poly.type
_entity_poly.pdbx_seq_one_letter_code
_entity_poly.pdbx_strand_id
1 'polypeptide(L)'
;GIYILLKEVIDNAVDEFIMGYGKRVEIAINYNTGEVSVRDFGRGIPLGKVVECVSQINTGGKFSDDVFQFSVGMNGVGTKAVNALSTDFEVRAYRDGDFSEAFFKRGALVSQKRGKSADSQRNGTFVRFTPDSEIFKKFQFREEHVLRRMRMYAYLNAGLTLDVNGNKIISENGLLDLIHDEAQFEKLYQPF
;
A
#
# COMPACT_ATOMS: atom_id res chain seq x y z
N GLY A 1 -2.38 15.94 3.06
CA GLY A 1 -3.74 15.41 2.92
C GLY A 1 -3.79 13.89 2.72
N ILE A 2 -4.93 13.38 2.36
CA ILE A 2 -5.23 11.92 2.30
C ILE A 2 -4.40 11.15 1.30
N TYR A 3 -3.95 11.80 0.21
CA TYR A 3 -3.03 11.15 -0.73
C TYR A 3 -1.74 10.68 -0.06
N ILE A 4 -1.39 11.23 1.10
CA ILE A 4 -0.28 10.73 1.92
C ILE A 4 -0.64 9.37 2.53
N LEU A 5 -1.88 9.20 3.02
CA LEU A 5 -2.33 7.91 3.57
C LEU A 5 -2.29 6.81 2.49
N LEU A 6 -2.80 7.14 1.29
CA LEU A 6 -2.72 6.23 0.15
C LEU A 6 -1.26 5.89 -0.19
N LYS A 7 -0.38 6.91 -0.23
CA LYS A 7 1.05 6.74 -0.49
C LYS A 7 1.70 5.77 0.49
N GLU A 8 1.49 5.95 1.79
CA GLU A 8 2.12 5.13 2.83
C GLU A 8 1.76 3.64 2.69
N VAL A 9 0.52 3.33 2.34
CA VAL A 9 0.10 1.93 2.15
C VAL A 9 0.65 1.36 0.85
N ILE A 10 0.69 2.15 -0.22
CA ILE A 10 1.26 1.72 -1.50
C ILE A 10 2.77 1.54 -1.40
N ASP A 11 3.48 2.44 -0.74
CA ASP A 11 4.93 2.34 -0.56
C ASP A 11 5.31 1.00 0.09
N ASN A 12 4.59 0.56 1.13
CA ASN A 12 4.85 -0.73 1.76
C ASN A 12 4.67 -1.92 0.80
N ALA A 13 3.66 -1.86 -0.08
CA ALA A 13 3.44 -2.88 -1.08
C ALA A 13 4.52 -2.87 -2.18
N VAL A 14 4.98 -1.67 -2.58
CA VAL A 14 6.06 -1.48 -3.55
C VAL A 14 7.40 -1.93 -2.99
N ASP A 15 7.64 -1.70 -1.69
CA ASP A 15 8.86 -2.16 -1.02
C ASP A 15 9.00 -3.69 -1.07
N GLU A 16 7.92 -4.45 -0.95
CA GLU A 16 7.94 -5.90 -1.14
C GLU A 16 8.42 -6.26 -2.56
N PHE A 17 7.94 -5.56 -3.58
CA PHE A 17 8.40 -5.75 -4.96
C PHE A 17 9.89 -5.40 -5.11
N ILE A 18 10.36 -4.28 -4.56
CA ILE A 18 11.77 -3.86 -4.62
C ILE A 18 12.67 -4.89 -3.95
N MET A 19 12.21 -5.53 -2.86
CA MET A 19 12.91 -6.62 -2.20
C MET A 19 12.83 -7.97 -2.97
N GLY A 20 12.15 -8.00 -4.11
CA GLY A 20 12.02 -9.19 -4.97
C GLY A 20 10.82 -10.08 -4.65
N TYR A 21 9.89 -9.62 -3.82
CA TYR A 21 8.70 -10.38 -3.42
C TYR A 21 7.42 -9.80 -4.04
N GLY A 22 6.72 -10.63 -4.81
CA GLY A 22 5.51 -10.22 -5.51
C GLY A 22 5.79 -9.31 -6.71
N LYS A 23 4.87 -9.29 -7.67
CA LYS A 23 4.98 -8.46 -8.89
C LYS A 23 3.69 -7.71 -9.20
N ARG A 24 2.72 -7.78 -8.30
CA ARG A 24 1.40 -7.18 -8.47
C ARG A 24 0.93 -6.56 -7.17
N VAL A 25 0.34 -5.40 -7.28
CA VAL A 25 -0.41 -4.73 -6.21
C VAL A 25 -1.80 -4.43 -6.72
N GLU A 26 -2.81 -4.87 -5.99
CA GLU A 26 -4.22 -4.57 -6.27
C GLU A 26 -4.67 -3.42 -5.38
N ILE A 27 -5.25 -2.40 -6.00
CA ILE A 27 -5.69 -1.17 -5.34
C ILE A 27 -7.15 -0.96 -5.70
N ALA A 28 -8.03 -0.93 -4.71
CA ALA A 28 -9.41 -0.54 -4.93
C ALA A 28 -9.70 0.75 -4.16
N ILE A 29 -10.33 1.69 -4.83
CA ILE A 29 -10.72 2.99 -4.27
C ILE A 29 -12.19 3.23 -4.56
N ASN A 30 -12.98 3.40 -3.52
CA ASN A 30 -14.34 3.88 -3.63
C ASN A 30 -14.32 5.42 -3.58
N TYR A 31 -14.47 6.06 -4.72
CA TYR A 31 -14.40 7.52 -4.83
C TYR A 31 -15.56 8.25 -4.12
N ASN A 32 -16.66 7.55 -3.82
CA ASN A 32 -17.79 8.14 -3.11
C ASN A 32 -17.60 8.13 -1.59
N THR A 33 -17.09 7.01 -1.05
CA THR A 33 -16.90 6.83 0.41
C THR A 33 -15.50 7.22 0.88
N GLY A 34 -14.53 7.26 -0.03
CA GLY A 34 -13.12 7.44 0.31
C GLY A 34 -12.44 6.17 0.85
N GLU A 35 -13.15 5.02 0.87
CA GLU A 35 -12.54 3.76 1.27
C GLU A 35 -11.47 3.34 0.27
N VAL A 36 -10.33 2.89 0.78
CA VAL A 36 -9.20 2.37 0.01
C VAL A 36 -8.85 0.98 0.50
N SER A 37 -8.57 0.08 -0.42
CA SER A 37 -7.89 -1.18 -0.10
C SER A 37 -6.67 -1.40 -0.99
N VAL A 38 -5.62 -1.97 -0.42
CA VAL A 38 -4.38 -2.31 -1.10
C VAL A 38 -4.01 -3.75 -0.72
N ARG A 39 -3.74 -4.58 -1.71
CA ARG A 39 -3.31 -5.97 -1.56
C ARG A 39 -2.01 -6.18 -2.32
N ASP A 40 -0.94 -6.50 -1.61
CA ASP A 40 0.30 -7.01 -2.20
C ASP A 40 0.34 -8.54 -2.16
N PHE A 41 1.26 -9.11 -2.93
CA PHE A 41 1.53 -10.55 -2.98
C PHE A 41 2.99 -10.84 -2.60
N GLY A 42 3.50 -10.06 -1.64
CA GLY A 42 4.82 -10.23 -1.05
C GLY A 42 4.84 -11.32 0.03
N ARG A 43 5.72 -11.15 1.02
CA ARG A 43 5.90 -12.12 2.10
C ARG A 43 4.76 -12.13 3.11
N GLY A 44 4.05 -11.03 3.24
CA GLY A 44 3.08 -10.78 4.30
C GLY A 44 3.74 -10.38 5.63
N ILE A 45 3.07 -9.58 6.43
CA ILE A 45 3.51 -9.25 7.80
C ILE A 45 3.61 -10.55 8.61
N PRO A 46 4.64 -10.74 9.45
CA PRO A 46 4.69 -11.87 10.37
C PRO A 46 3.43 -11.96 11.20
N LEU A 47 2.77 -13.12 11.20
CA LEU A 47 1.42 -13.28 11.77
C LEU A 47 1.35 -12.91 13.26
N GLY A 48 2.46 -13.06 13.98
CA GLY A 48 2.57 -12.66 15.38
C GLY A 48 2.74 -11.16 15.63
N LYS A 49 3.02 -10.37 14.58
CA LYS A 49 3.39 -8.96 14.68
C LYS A 49 2.39 -8.01 14.00
N VAL A 50 1.27 -8.51 13.47
CA VAL A 50 0.32 -7.72 12.69
C VAL A 50 -0.18 -6.50 13.45
N VAL A 51 -0.64 -6.65 14.68
CA VAL A 51 -1.13 -5.53 15.50
C VAL A 51 -0.01 -4.55 15.82
N GLU A 52 1.16 -5.04 16.24
CA GLU A 52 2.31 -4.20 16.59
C GLU A 52 2.78 -3.36 15.41
N CYS A 53 2.87 -3.96 14.22
CA CYS A 53 3.33 -3.27 13.01
C CYS A 53 2.45 -2.08 12.61
N VAL A 54 1.15 -2.11 12.91
CA VAL A 54 0.21 -1.09 12.45
C VAL A 54 -0.35 -0.18 13.55
N SER A 55 -0.04 -0.43 14.84
CA SER A 55 -0.64 0.35 15.93
C SER A 55 0.36 0.91 16.93
N GLN A 56 1.48 0.24 17.18
CA GLN A 56 2.42 0.67 18.22
C GLN A 56 3.49 1.61 17.65
N ILE A 57 3.55 2.83 18.15
CA ILE A 57 4.68 3.74 17.92
C ILE A 57 5.74 3.35 18.96
N ASN A 58 6.86 2.80 18.51
CA ASN A 58 7.95 2.43 19.39
C ASN A 58 8.66 3.68 19.93
N THR A 59 8.29 4.10 21.12
CA THR A 59 9.03 5.08 21.90
C THR A 59 10.13 4.32 22.69
N GLY A 60 11.30 4.14 22.07
CA GLY A 60 12.51 3.73 22.77
C GLY A 60 12.50 2.29 23.33
N GLY A 61 13.00 1.33 22.58
CA GLY A 61 13.25 -0.03 23.02
C GLY A 61 14.01 -0.79 21.94
N LYS A 62 15.12 -1.40 22.32
CA LYS A 62 16.03 -2.14 21.46
C LYS A 62 15.26 -3.16 20.62
N PHE A 63 15.21 -2.97 19.30
CA PHE A 63 14.98 -4.06 18.38
C PHE A 63 16.25 -4.92 18.36
N SER A 64 16.12 -6.21 18.60
CA SER A 64 17.13 -7.16 18.20
C SER A 64 17.16 -7.16 16.66
N ASP A 65 18.32 -6.89 16.09
CA ASP A 65 18.60 -6.72 14.67
C ASP A 65 18.26 -7.94 13.78
N ASP A 66 17.81 -9.06 14.35
CA ASP A 66 17.53 -10.32 13.67
C ASP A 66 16.05 -10.50 13.28
N VAL A 67 15.17 -9.58 13.62
CA VAL A 67 13.75 -9.73 13.39
C VAL A 67 13.26 -8.70 12.41
N PHE A 68 13.30 -9.09 11.13
CA PHE A 68 12.46 -8.52 10.11
C PHE A 68 12.74 -7.05 9.77
N GLN A 69 13.70 -6.82 8.92
CA GLN A 69 13.66 -5.68 8.03
C GLN A 69 12.42 -5.81 7.11
N PHE A 70 11.27 -5.64 7.71
CA PHE A 70 10.10 -5.21 6.99
C PHE A 70 10.43 -3.77 6.64
N SER A 71 10.50 -3.46 5.37
CA SER A 71 10.56 -2.09 4.89
C SER A 71 9.22 -1.41 5.20
N VAL A 72 9.01 -1.14 6.47
CA VAL A 72 7.92 -0.29 6.92
C VAL A 72 8.42 1.14 6.74
N GLY A 73 8.61 1.59 5.51
CA GLY A 73 9.17 2.88 5.20
C GLY A 73 10.31 3.28 6.15
N MET A 74 11.23 4.12 5.80
CA MET A 74 12.43 4.43 6.61
C MET A 74 12.24 4.68 8.12
N ASN A 75 10.99 4.83 8.61
CA ASN A 75 10.69 5.15 10.02
C ASN A 75 9.63 4.26 10.70
N GLY A 76 9.04 3.26 10.03
CA GLY A 76 8.02 2.37 10.63
C GLY A 76 6.75 3.08 11.14
N VAL A 77 6.49 4.32 10.69
CA VAL A 77 5.43 5.19 11.22
C VAL A 77 4.26 5.32 10.26
N GLY A 78 4.47 5.11 8.95
CA GLY A 78 3.49 5.42 7.91
C GLY A 78 2.16 4.70 8.09
N THR A 79 2.16 3.37 8.17
CA THR A 79 0.92 2.59 8.33
C THR A 79 0.24 2.86 9.67
N LYS A 80 1.01 3.15 10.72
CA LYS A 80 0.49 3.52 12.04
C LYS A 80 -0.25 4.86 11.99
N ALA A 81 0.29 5.82 11.23
CA ALA A 81 -0.39 7.08 10.98
C ALA A 81 -1.68 6.88 10.16
N VAL A 82 -1.68 6.01 9.15
CA VAL A 82 -2.89 5.67 8.39
C VAL A 82 -3.95 5.11 9.31
N ASN A 83 -3.60 4.15 10.19
CA ASN A 83 -4.51 3.58 11.18
C ASN A 83 -5.09 4.67 12.10
N ALA A 84 -4.25 5.49 12.72
CA ALA A 84 -4.69 6.54 13.64
C ALA A 84 -5.57 7.63 12.99
N LEU A 85 -5.36 7.90 11.70
CA LEU A 85 -6.07 8.93 10.94
C LEU A 85 -7.25 8.39 10.11
N SER A 86 -7.67 7.15 10.37
CA SER A 86 -8.78 6.50 9.68
C SER A 86 -9.91 6.19 10.66
N THR A 87 -11.16 6.37 10.21
CA THR A 87 -12.33 5.94 10.96
C THR A 87 -12.33 4.43 11.14
N ASP A 88 -12.02 3.71 10.07
CA ASP A 88 -11.92 2.25 10.03
C ASP A 88 -10.59 1.87 9.36
N PHE A 89 -9.89 0.92 9.98
CA PHE A 89 -8.66 0.37 9.44
C PHE A 89 -8.64 -1.14 9.66
N GLU A 90 -8.33 -1.87 8.61
CA GLU A 90 -8.21 -3.33 8.62
C GLU A 90 -6.89 -3.74 8.02
N VAL A 91 -6.23 -4.71 8.63
CA VAL A 91 -5.04 -5.35 8.10
C VAL A 91 -5.20 -6.86 8.17
N ARG A 92 -4.83 -7.55 7.08
CA ARG A 92 -4.72 -9.01 7.02
C ARG A 92 -3.37 -9.39 6.45
N ALA A 93 -2.68 -10.29 7.12
CA ALA A 93 -1.46 -10.90 6.62
C ALA A 93 -1.71 -12.38 6.33
N TYR A 94 -1.19 -12.84 5.19
CA TYR A 94 -1.27 -14.23 4.75
C TYR A 94 0.14 -14.77 4.60
N ARG A 95 0.45 -15.86 5.31
CA ARG A 95 1.75 -16.53 5.24
C ARG A 95 1.58 -18.05 5.39
N ASP A 96 2.07 -18.79 4.39
CA ASP A 96 2.22 -20.25 4.43
C ASP A 96 0.94 -21.00 4.81
N GLY A 97 -0.20 -20.55 4.29
CA GLY A 97 -1.50 -21.17 4.53
C GLY A 97 -2.20 -20.71 5.83
N ASP A 98 -1.61 -19.77 6.56
CA ASP A 98 -2.21 -19.15 7.74
C ASP A 98 -2.49 -17.68 7.51
N PHE A 99 -3.39 -17.10 8.30
CA PHE A 99 -3.65 -15.67 8.30
C PHE A 99 -3.72 -15.08 9.72
N SER A 100 -3.46 -13.79 9.79
CA SER A 100 -3.74 -12.97 10.96
C SER A 100 -4.40 -11.68 10.47
N GLU A 101 -5.50 -11.30 11.09
CA GLU A 101 -6.22 -10.06 10.79
C GLU A 101 -6.44 -9.24 12.06
N ALA A 102 -6.47 -7.92 11.90
CA ALA A 102 -6.81 -6.99 12.96
C ALA A 102 -7.65 -5.85 12.38
N PHE A 103 -8.63 -5.42 13.17
CA PHE A 103 -9.51 -4.33 12.84
C PHE A 103 -9.44 -3.24 13.89
N PHE A 104 -9.35 -1.98 13.44
CA PHE A 104 -9.18 -0.81 14.29
C PHE A 104 -10.22 0.26 13.94
N LYS A 105 -10.55 1.08 14.93
CA LYS A 105 -11.28 2.32 14.76
C LYS A 105 -10.47 3.47 15.35
N ARG A 106 -10.13 4.46 14.53
CA ARG A 106 -9.34 5.64 14.95
C ARG A 106 -8.10 5.25 15.74
N GLY A 107 -7.36 4.24 15.27
CA GLY A 107 -6.16 3.70 15.89
C GLY A 107 -6.39 2.74 17.08
N ALA A 108 -7.62 2.61 17.58
CA ALA A 108 -7.94 1.69 18.67
C ALA A 108 -8.29 0.30 18.13
N LEU A 109 -7.63 -0.74 18.66
CA LEU A 109 -7.89 -2.13 18.30
C LEU A 109 -9.32 -2.52 18.73
N VAL A 110 -10.11 -3.01 17.76
CA VAL A 110 -11.48 -3.49 17.99
C VAL A 110 -11.53 -5.01 18.07
N SER A 111 -10.85 -5.67 17.12
CA SER A 111 -10.81 -7.13 17.06
C SER A 111 -9.55 -7.63 16.37
N GLN A 112 -9.17 -8.85 16.70
CA GLN A 112 -8.11 -9.58 16.00
C GLN A 112 -8.48 -11.06 15.89
N LYS A 113 -8.02 -11.70 14.81
CA LYS A 113 -8.27 -13.11 14.56
C LYS A 113 -7.09 -13.74 13.83
N ARG A 114 -6.86 -15.03 14.08
CA ARG A 114 -5.89 -15.86 13.36
C ARG A 114 -6.54 -17.18 12.99
N GLY A 115 -6.06 -17.78 11.92
CA GLY A 115 -6.57 -19.06 11.46
C GLY A 115 -5.89 -19.57 10.22
N LYS A 116 -6.45 -20.62 9.65
CA LYS A 116 -6.05 -21.13 8.34
C LYS A 116 -6.68 -20.28 7.24
N SER A 117 -5.87 -19.93 6.25
CA SER A 117 -6.38 -19.29 5.04
C SER A 117 -6.91 -20.34 4.06
N ALA A 118 -7.74 -19.89 3.09
CA ALA A 118 -8.14 -20.77 1.98
C ALA A 118 -6.92 -21.16 1.15
N ASP A 119 -6.92 -22.35 0.58
CA ASP A 119 -5.80 -22.90 -0.22
C ASP A 119 -5.42 -22.02 -1.41
N SER A 120 -6.37 -21.22 -1.93
CA SER A 120 -6.14 -20.27 -3.01
C SER A 120 -5.47 -18.96 -2.57
N GLN A 121 -5.36 -18.71 -1.27
CA GLN A 121 -4.77 -17.47 -0.76
C GLN A 121 -3.25 -17.51 -0.82
N ARG A 122 -2.68 -16.57 -1.56
CA ARG A 122 -1.24 -16.37 -1.67
C ARG A 122 -0.75 -15.51 -0.52
N ASN A 123 0.52 -15.68 -0.14
CA ASN A 123 1.20 -14.80 0.81
C ASN A 123 1.06 -13.31 0.43
N GLY A 124 1.19 -12.44 1.40
CA GLY A 124 1.17 -10.99 1.24
C GLY A 124 0.31 -10.29 2.28
N THR A 125 0.12 -9.00 2.10
CA THR A 125 -0.63 -8.16 3.04
C THR A 125 -1.80 -7.49 2.33
N PHE A 126 -2.92 -7.42 3.02
CA PHE A 126 -4.09 -6.63 2.65
C PHE A 126 -4.30 -5.55 3.70
N VAL A 127 -4.46 -4.32 3.26
CA VAL A 127 -4.84 -3.18 4.10
C VAL A 127 -6.07 -2.53 3.52
N ARG A 128 -7.05 -2.22 4.35
CA ARG A 128 -8.22 -1.42 3.99
C ARG A 128 -8.40 -0.30 5.01
N PHE A 129 -8.68 0.89 4.55
CA PHE A 129 -8.90 2.04 5.43
C PHE A 129 -9.88 3.05 4.83
N THR A 130 -10.53 3.80 5.73
CA THR A 130 -11.36 4.95 5.37
C THR A 130 -10.83 6.16 6.13
N PRO A 131 -10.31 7.20 5.45
CA PRO A 131 -9.82 8.40 6.10
C PRO A 131 -10.92 9.03 7.00
N ASP A 132 -10.53 9.52 8.18
CA ASP A 132 -11.48 10.12 9.11
C ASP A 132 -12.00 11.46 8.58
N SER A 133 -13.29 11.54 8.32
CA SER A 133 -13.95 12.75 7.80
C SER A 133 -13.95 13.92 8.79
N GLU A 134 -13.76 13.67 10.08
CA GLU A 134 -13.62 14.73 11.09
C GLU A 134 -12.25 15.42 10.96
N ILE A 135 -11.22 14.66 10.56
CA ILE A 135 -9.85 15.15 10.35
C ILE A 135 -9.71 15.74 8.95
N PHE A 136 -10.17 14.99 7.95
CA PHE A 136 -10.04 15.36 6.54
C PHE A 136 -11.33 15.92 5.98
N LYS A 137 -11.74 17.09 6.45
CA LYS A 137 -12.99 17.75 6.03
C LYS A 137 -13.01 18.03 4.52
N LYS A 138 -14.17 17.79 3.87
CA LYS A 138 -14.45 18.09 2.44
C LYS A 138 -13.45 17.46 1.47
N PHE A 139 -13.05 16.25 1.73
CA PHE A 139 -12.01 15.59 1.02
C PHE A 139 -12.59 14.44 0.15
N GLN A 140 -12.02 14.30 -1.06
CA GLN A 140 -12.38 13.26 -2.01
C GLN A 140 -11.16 12.87 -2.85
N PHE A 141 -10.94 11.58 -3.02
CA PHE A 141 -9.99 11.09 -4.03
C PHE A 141 -10.51 11.42 -5.44
N ARG A 142 -9.63 11.86 -6.30
CA ARG A 142 -9.91 12.07 -7.71
C ARG A 142 -9.18 11.00 -8.51
N GLU A 143 -9.93 10.30 -9.36
CA GLU A 143 -9.40 9.19 -10.16
C GLU A 143 -8.18 9.59 -10.99
N GLU A 144 -8.25 10.73 -11.68
CA GLU A 144 -7.16 11.28 -12.47
C GLU A 144 -5.85 11.41 -11.66
N HIS A 145 -5.93 11.96 -10.45
CA HIS A 145 -4.76 12.14 -9.59
C HIS A 145 -4.21 10.79 -9.07
N VAL A 146 -5.09 9.84 -8.80
CA VAL A 146 -4.68 8.48 -8.41
C VAL A 146 -3.96 7.81 -9.57
N LEU A 147 -4.56 7.76 -10.75
CA LEU A 147 -3.97 7.11 -11.93
C LEU A 147 -2.64 7.74 -12.32
N ARG A 148 -2.53 9.07 -12.27
CA ARG A 148 -1.26 9.76 -12.52
C ARG A 148 -0.17 9.30 -11.55
N ARG A 149 -0.47 9.19 -10.25
CA ARG A 149 0.49 8.68 -9.26
C ARG A 149 0.87 7.23 -9.52
N MET A 150 -0.09 6.38 -9.87
CA MET A 150 0.18 4.97 -10.14
C MET A 150 1.05 4.78 -11.38
N ARG A 151 0.89 5.61 -12.42
CA ARG A 151 1.82 5.62 -13.56
C ARG A 151 3.25 5.97 -13.13
N MET A 152 3.42 6.97 -12.25
CA MET A 152 4.75 7.31 -11.73
C MET A 152 5.37 6.14 -10.95
N TYR A 153 4.58 5.42 -10.12
CA TYR A 153 5.08 4.20 -9.47
C TYR A 153 5.49 3.13 -10.47
N ALA A 154 4.71 2.91 -11.55
CA ALA A 154 5.05 1.94 -12.59
C ALA A 154 6.35 2.32 -13.32
N TYR A 155 6.54 3.59 -13.67
CA TYR A 155 7.78 4.06 -14.31
C TYR A 155 9.02 3.94 -13.41
N LEU A 156 8.87 4.14 -12.11
CA LEU A 156 9.96 4.00 -11.14
C LEU A 156 10.23 2.53 -10.76
N ASN A 157 9.30 1.61 -11.03
CA ASN A 157 9.37 0.21 -10.65
C ASN A 157 9.02 -0.69 -11.85
N ALA A 158 9.90 -0.73 -12.85
CA ALA A 158 9.71 -1.51 -14.08
C ALA A 158 9.37 -2.98 -13.77
N GLY A 159 8.32 -3.49 -14.40
CA GLY A 159 7.81 -4.85 -14.20
C GLY A 159 6.83 -5.04 -13.05
N LEU A 160 6.59 -3.99 -12.22
CA LEU A 160 5.52 -4.00 -11.24
C LEU A 160 4.17 -3.76 -11.94
N THR A 161 3.19 -4.61 -11.67
CA THR A 161 1.81 -4.42 -12.11
C THR A 161 0.99 -3.77 -10.99
N LEU A 162 0.44 -2.59 -11.24
CA LEU A 162 -0.52 -1.92 -10.37
C LEU A 162 -1.92 -2.06 -10.98
N ASP A 163 -2.81 -2.72 -10.27
CA ASP A 163 -4.19 -2.93 -10.69
C ASP A 163 -5.11 -1.98 -9.90
N VAL A 164 -5.56 -0.92 -10.52
CA VAL A 164 -6.38 0.12 -9.88
C VAL A 164 -7.83 -0.03 -10.34
N ASN A 165 -8.71 -0.48 -9.47
CA ASN A 165 -10.13 -0.74 -9.79
C ASN A 165 -10.31 -1.57 -11.08
N GLY A 166 -9.43 -2.57 -11.32
CA GLY A 166 -9.43 -3.41 -12.51
C GLY A 166 -8.62 -2.84 -13.70
N ASN A 167 -8.13 -1.61 -13.62
CA ASN A 167 -7.26 -1.02 -14.63
C ASN A 167 -5.80 -1.35 -14.32
N LYS A 168 -5.16 -2.14 -15.16
CA LYS A 168 -3.75 -2.52 -15.01
C LYS A 168 -2.83 -1.46 -15.55
N ILE A 169 -1.89 -1.03 -14.72
CA ILE A 169 -0.82 -0.09 -15.05
C ILE A 169 0.51 -0.82 -14.86
N ILE A 170 1.31 -0.88 -15.89
CA ILE A 170 2.64 -1.50 -15.90
C ILE A 170 3.55 -0.69 -16.83
N SER A 171 4.83 -0.61 -16.50
CA SER A 171 5.88 -0.14 -17.38
C SER A 171 6.97 -1.22 -17.45
N GLU A 172 7.37 -1.59 -18.65
CA GLU A 172 8.41 -2.58 -18.86
C GLU A 172 9.80 -1.94 -18.92
N ASN A 173 9.88 -0.72 -19.45
CA ASN A 173 11.14 0.00 -19.66
C ASN A 173 11.37 1.12 -18.63
N GLY A 174 10.47 1.29 -17.67
CA GLY A 174 10.62 2.24 -16.57
C GLY A 174 10.65 3.70 -17.03
N LEU A 175 11.72 4.43 -16.68
CA LEU A 175 11.87 5.84 -17.03
C LEU A 175 11.94 6.12 -18.54
N LEU A 176 12.28 5.14 -19.36
CA LEU A 176 12.23 5.30 -20.83
C LEU A 176 10.77 5.43 -21.29
N ASP A 177 9.86 4.66 -20.73
CA ASP A 177 8.43 4.76 -21.05
C ASP A 177 7.88 6.13 -20.64
N LEU A 178 8.29 6.66 -19.46
CA LEU A 178 7.93 8.02 -19.03
C LEU A 178 8.41 9.07 -20.03
N ILE A 179 9.65 9.00 -20.49
CA ILE A 179 10.20 9.96 -21.47
C ILE A 179 9.43 9.87 -22.79
N HIS A 180 9.10 8.66 -23.24
CA HIS A 180 8.30 8.48 -24.45
C HIS A 180 6.89 9.04 -24.31
N ASP A 181 6.22 8.81 -23.17
CA ASP A 181 4.88 9.32 -22.93
C ASP A 181 4.86 10.85 -22.85
N GLU A 182 5.83 11.48 -22.15
CA GLU A 182 5.93 12.93 -22.07
C GLU A 182 6.35 13.55 -23.40
N ALA A 183 7.27 12.94 -24.15
CA ALA A 183 7.69 13.44 -25.47
C ALA A 183 6.58 13.40 -26.52
N GLN A 184 5.54 12.56 -26.35
CA GLN A 184 4.35 12.59 -27.22
C GLN A 184 3.49 13.83 -26.98
N PHE A 185 3.55 14.44 -25.80
CA PHE A 185 2.84 15.69 -25.50
C PHE A 185 3.62 16.94 -25.90
N GLU A 186 4.96 16.85 -26.00
CA GLU A 186 5.83 17.93 -26.41
C GLU A 186 6.58 17.57 -27.71
N LYS A 187 5.88 17.62 -28.86
CA LYS A 187 6.61 17.73 -30.15
C LYS A 187 7.21 19.14 -30.27
N LEU A 188 8.22 19.42 -29.44
CA LEU A 188 8.89 20.72 -29.41
C LEU A 188 10.04 20.84 -30.41
N TYR A 189 10.51 19.77 -31.06
CA TYR A 189 11.53 19.85 -32.10
C TYR A 189 11.28 18.83 -33.21
N GLN A 190 11.08 19.31 -34.43
CA GLN A 190 11.39 18.51 -35.61
C GLN A 190 12.91 18.47 -35.73
N PRO A 191 13.56 17.30 -35.78
CA PRO A 191 14.97 17.25 -36.15
C PRO A 191 15.14 17.74 -37.58
N PHE A 192 16.12 18.58 -37.80
CA PHE A 192 16.53 19.04 -39.11
C PHE A 192 17.04 17.88 -39.93
#